data_63bd102b7c7f2ccf37d7c71b1b5a065a
#
_entry.id   63bd102b7c7f2ccf37d7c71b1b5a065a
#
_cell.length_a   1.000
_cell.length_b   1.000
_cell.length_c   1.000
_cell.angle_alpha   90.00
_cell.angle_beta   90.00
_cell.angle_gamma   90.00
#
_symmetry.space_group_name_H-M   'P 1'
#
loop_
_entity.id
_entity.type
_entity.pdbx_description
1 polymer ?
#
loop_
_entity_poly.entity_id
_entity_poly.type
_entity_poly.pdbx_seq_one_letter_code
_entity_poly.pdbx_strand_id
1 'polypeptide(L)'
;MAKLTEQDILNWNGPEDDYMNDEHLAFFRELLVKMQDELIENASATTGHLQEHESAPDPADRATQEEEYALELRTRDRERKLLSKIQATIRNIDEGDYGFCADTGEPIGLKRLLARPTATLSVESQERRERMKNSLPTDGGKQNAV
;
A
#
# COMPACT_ATOMS: atom_id res chain seq x y z
N MET A 1 9.21 -25.79 11.22
CA MET A 1 8.65 -24.78 12.12
C MET A 1 7.29 -24.33 11.65
N ALA A 2 6.38 -24.17 12.55
CA ALA A 2 5.06 -23.65 12.20
C ALA A 2 5.18 -22.17 11.85
N LYS A 3 4.48 -21.76 10.80
CA LYS A 3 4.43 -20.36 10.43
C LYS A 3 3.52 -19.60 11.37
N LEU A 4 3.83 -18.33 11.60
CA LEU A 4 2.98 -17.47 12.39
C LEU A 4 1.68 -17.20 11.65
N THR A 5 0.59 -17.09 12.41
CA THR A 5 -0.70 -16.72 11.87
C THR A 5 -0.99 -15.26 12.25
N GLU A 6 -2.05 -14.69 11.66
CA GLU A 6 -2.49 -13.35 12.05
C GLU A 6 -2.76 -13.26 13.54
N GLN A 7 -3.36 -14.32 14.10
CA GLN A 7 -3.70 -14.35 15.52
C GLN A 7 -2.45 -14.34 16.38
N ASP A 8 -1.40 -15.04 15.95
CA ASP A 8 -0.11 -15.02 16.65
C ASP A 8 0.47 -13.61 16.67
N ILE A 9 0.35 -12.89 15.57
CA ILE A 9 0.82 -11.51 15.47
C ILE A 9 0.02 -10.60 16.40
N LEU A 10 -1.30 -10.74 16.41
CA LEU A 10 -2.16 -9.88 17.23
C LEU A 10 -1.96 -10.13 18.72
N ASN A 11 -1.65 -11.37 19.09
CA ASN A 11 -1.48 -11.75 20.49
C ASN A 11 -0.04 -11.66 20.97
N TRP A 12 0.88 -11.25 20.09
CA TRP A 12 2.29 -11.15 20.46
C TRP A 12 2.48 -10.10 21.55
N ASN A 13 3.21 -10.48 22.60
CA ASN A 13 3.51 -9.57 23.72
C ASN A 13 4.94 -9.74 24.20
N GLY A 14 5.82 -10.16 23.31
CA GLY A 14 7.22 -10.36 23.68
C GLY A 14 7.97 -9.05 23.88
N PRO A 15 9.24 -9.14 24.25
CA PRO A 15 10.06 -7.96 24.52
C PRO A 15 10.33 -7.14 23.25
N GLU A 16 10.62 -5.87 23.44
CA GLU A 16 10.92 -4.98 22.33
C GLU A 16 12.08 -5.47 21.48
N ASP A 17 13.06 -6.11 22.11
CA ASP A 17 14.24 -6.62 21.40
C ASP A 17 13.87 -7.74 20.42
N ASP A 18 12.73 -8.36 20.63
CA ASP A 18 12.25 -9.46 19.77
C ASP A 18 11.31 -8.97 18.67
N TYR A 19 11.06 -7.68 18.63
CA TYR A 19 10.22 -7.09 17.59
C TYR A 19 10.92 -7.21 16.23
N MET A 20 10.18 -7.60 15.21
CA MET A 20 10.71 -7.84 13.86
C MET A 20 11.80 -8.91 13.86
N ASN A 21 11.56 -9.97 14.65
CA ASN A 21 12.43 -11.14 14.57
C ASN A 21 12.23 -11.84 13.23
N ASP A 22 13.02 -12.86 12.98
CA ASP A 22 12.98 -13.57 11.69
C ASP A 22 11.59 -14.11 11.36
N GLU A 23 10.85 -14.55 12.37
CA GLU A 23 9.50 -15.08 12.15
C GLU A 23 8.53 -13.97 11.75
N HIS A 24 8.63 -12.80 12.39
CA HIS A 24 7.81 -11.65 12.02
C HIS A 24 8.11 -11.23 10.59
N LEU A 25 9.38 -11.11 10.26
CA LEU A 25 9.78 -10.70 8.92
C LEU A 25 9.31 -11.69 7.86
N ALA A 26 9.42 -12.98 8.16
CA ALA A 26 8.95 -14.02 7.24
C ALA A 26 7.44 -13.93 7.03
N PHE A 27 6.70 -13.69 8.12
CA PHE A 27 5.25 -13.55 8.03
C PHE A 27 4.85 -12.38 7.11
N PHE A 28 5.43 -11.21 7.35
CA PHE A 28 5.07 -10.03 6.57
C PHE A 28 5.56 -10.11 5.13
N ARG A 29 6.73 -10.73 4.92
CA ARG A 29 7.22 -10.92 3.57
C ARG A 29 6.29 -11.81 2.77
N GLU A 30 5.84 -12.91 3.36
CA GLU A 30 4.91 -13.82 2.69
C GLU A 30 3.58 -13.11 2.39
N LEU A 31 3.08 -12.33 3.34
CA LEU A 31 1.86 -11.56 3.16
C LEU A 31 1.99 -10.58 1.99
N LEU A 32 3.11 -9.86 1.94
CA LEU A 32 3.36 -8.87 0.89
C LEU A 32 3.54 -9.52 -0.48
N VAL A 33 4.22 -10.66 -0.54
CA VAL A 33 4.38 -11.40 -1.80
C VAL A 33 3.01 -11.86 -2.31
N LYS A 34 2.16 -12.33 -1.41
CA LYS A 34 0.81 -12.73 -1.78
C LYS A 34 0.01 -11.55 -2.33
N MET A 35 0.10 -10.40 -1.67
CA MET A 35 -0.56 -9.19 -2.13
C MET A 35 -0.05 -8.76 -3.51
N GLN A 36 1.27 -8.86 -3.70
CA GLN A 36 1.89 -8.56 -4.98
C GLN A 36 1.36 -9.44 -6.09
N ASP A 37 1.32 -10.75 -5.84
CA ASP A 37 0.87 -11.70 -6.84
C ASP A 37 -0.59 -11.48 -7.21
N GLU A 38 -1.42 -11.16 -6.22
CA GLU A 38 -2.83 -10.87 -6.48
C GLU A 38 -3.01 -9.61 -7.32
N LEU A 39 -2.22 -8.58 -7.05
CA LEU A 39 -2.29 -7.36 -7.84
C LEU A 39 -1.84 -7.58 -9.28
N ILE A 40 -0.78 -8.36 -9.48
CA ILE A 40 -0.29 -8.68 -10.82
C ILE A 40 -1.36 -9.44 -11.60
N GLU A 41 -2.01 -10.41 -10.97
CA GLU A 41 -3.06 -11.18 -11.59
C GLU A 41 -4.25 -10.30 -11.96
N ASN A 42 -4.67 -9.42 -11.06
CA ASN A 42 -5.76 -8.50 -11.31
C ASN A 42 -5.43 -7.51 -12.42
N ALA A 43 -4.20 -7.03 -12.46
CA ALA A 43 -3.77 -6.11 -13.50
C ALA A 43 -3.82 -6.76 -14.88
N SER A 44 -3.45 -8.03 -14.95
CA SER A 44 -3.51 -8.79 -16.20
C SER A 44 -4.95 -8.93 -16.69
N ALA A 45 -5.88 -9.24 -15.78
CA ALA A 45 -7.30 -9.35 -16.12
C ALA A 45 -7.87 -8.01 -16.58
N THR A 46 -7.51 -6.93 -15.88
CA THR A 46 -7.96 -5.58 -16.23
C THR A 46 -7.46 -5.17 -17.61
N THR A 47 -6.21 -5.50 -17.91
CA THR A 47 -5.63 -5.19 -19.22
C THR A 47 -6.42 -5.89 -20.34
N GLY A 48 -6.74 -7.17 -20.13
CA GLY A 48 -7.54 -7.90 -21.09
C GLY A 48 -8.90 -7.27 -21.32
N HIS A 49 -9.56 -6.86 -20.23
CA HIS A 49 -10.87 -6.22 -20.31
C HIS A 49 -10.78 -4.90 -21.08
N LEU A 50 -9.76 -4.09 -20.82
CA LEU A 50 -9.56 -2.83 -21.53
C LEU A 50 -9.31 -3.03 -23.01
N GLN A 51 -8.58 -4.08 -23.38
CA GLN A 51 -8.32 -4.38 -24.77
C GLN A 51 -9.56 -4.84 -25.53
N GLU A 52 -10.55 -5.36 -24.82
CA GLU A 52 -11.81 -5.81 -25.42
C GLU A 52 -12.83 -4.68 -25.54
N HIS A 53 -12.47 -3.49 -25.10
CA HIS A 53 -13.37 -2.35 -25.14
C HIS A 53 -13.73 -1.96 -26.56
N GLU A 54 -15.02 -1.83 -26.84
CA GLU A 54 -15.54 -1.42 -28.14
C GLU A 54 -16.46 -0.23 -27.96
N SER A 55 -16.47 0.65 -28.95
CA SER A 55 -17.34 1.83 -28.93
C SER A 55 -18.80 1.43 -29.19
N ALA A 56 -19.69 1.91 -28.35
CA ALA A 56 -21.12 1.73 -28.57
C ALA A 56 -21.59 2.66 -29.69
N PRO A 57 -22.64 2.24 -30.47
CA PRO A 57 -23.16 3.09 -31.53
C PRO A 57 -23.95 4.30 -31.02
N ASP A 58 -24.58 4.18 -29.86
CA ASP A 58 -25.41 5.23 -29.28
C ASP A 58 -24.52 6.23 -28.52
N PRO A 59 -24.62 7.55 -28.75
CA PRO A 59 -23.80 8.52 -28.03
C PRO A 59 -23.91 8.46 -26.51
N ALA A 60 -25.11 8.18 -25.97
CA ALA A 60 -25.28 8.06 -24.51
C ALA A 60 -24.55 6.84 -23.99
N ASP A 61 -24.64 5.72 -24.68
CA ASP A 61 -23.94 4.50 -24.31
C ASP A 61 -22.43 4.68 -24.44
N ARG A 62 -22.00 5.43 -25.45
CA ARG A 62 -20.59 5.72 -25.66
C ARG A 62 -20.02 6.55 -24.51
N ALA A 63 -20.79 7.57 -24.06
CA ALA A 63 -20.38 8.39 -22.93
C ALA A 63 -20.23 7.54 -21.66
N THR A 64 -21.16 6.63 -21.41
CA THR A 64 -21.10 5.73 -20.27
C THR A 64 -19.86 4.82 -20.36
N GLN A 65 -19.60 4.27 -21.54
CA GLN A 65 -18.42 3.43 -21.75
C GLN A 65 -17.13 4.21 -21.51
N GLU A 66 -17.08 5.47 -21.96
CA GLU A 66 -15.89 6.30 -21.75
C GLU A 66 -15.67 6.58 -20.27
N GLU A 67 -16.75 6.81 -19.52
CA GLU A 67 -16.64 7.02 -18.07
C GLU A 67 -16.15 5.76 -17.38
N GLU A 68 -16.68 4.61 -17.75
CA GLU A 68 -16.26 3.33 -17.18
C GLU A 68 -14.80 3.04 -17.51
N TYR A 69 -14.41 3.32 -18.74
CA TYR A 69 -13.04 3.12 -19.18
C TYR A 69 -12.07 4.01 -18.38
N ALA A 70 -12.43 5.28 -18.20
CA ALA A 70 -11.62 6.21 -17.43
C ALA A 70 -11.48 5.76 -15.97
N LEU A 71 -12.57 5.24 -15.40
CA LEU A 71 -12.55 4.73 -14.04
C LEU A 71 -11.64 3.51 -13.91
N GLU A 72 -11.70 2.60 -14.87
CA GLU A 72 -10.83 1.44 -14.89
C GLU A 72 -9.35 1.84 -14.98
N LEU A 73 -9.04 2.84 -15.80
CA LEU A 73 -7.68 3.34 -15.92
C LEU A 73 -7.18 3.95 -14.62
N ARG A 74 -8.03 4.68 -13.90
CA ARG A 74 -7.66 5.24 -12.61
C ARG A 74 -7.42 4.14 -11.57
N THR A 75 -8.25 3.12 -11.57
CA THR A 75 -8.10 1.98 -10.67
C THR A 75 -6.79 1.26 -10.96
N ARG A 76 -6.50 1.04 -12.24
CA ARG A 76 -5.27 0.38 -12.67
C ARG A 76 -4.04 1.19 -12.26
N ASP A 77 -4.11 2.52 -12.39
CA ASP A 77 -3.00 3.38 -12.00
C ASP A 77 -2.76 3.32 -10.50
N ARG A 78 -3.83 3.31 -9.71
CA ARG A 78 -3.75 3.18 -8.26
C ARG A 78 -3.13 1.85 -7.86
N GLU A 79 -3.55 0.77 -8.52
CA GLU A 79 -3.01 -0.56 -8.24
C GLU A 79 -1.53 -0.65 -8.59
N ARG A 80 -1.13 -0.01 -9.68
CA ARG A 80 0.28 0.01 -10.08
C ARG A 80 1.13 0.73 -9.03
N LYS A 81 0.62 1.82 -8.49
CA LYS A 81 1.32 2.55 -7.43
C LYS A 81 1.42 1.73 -6.16
N LEU A 82 0.36 1.01 -5.82
CA LEU A 82 0.38 0.12 -4.67
C LEU A 82 1.37 -1.03 -4.87
N LEU A 83 1.39 -1.59 -6.06
CA LEU A 83 2.33 -2.65 -6.40
C LEU A 83 3.77 -2.17 -6.21
N SER A 84 4.06 -0.96 -6.66
CA SER A 84 5.39 -0.36 -6.48
C SER A 84 5.76 -0.24 -5.00
N LYS A 85 4.79 0.18 -4.17
CA LYS A 85 5.01 0.27 -2.72
C LYS A 85 5.25 -1.09 -2.09
N ILE A 86 4.50 -2.09 -2.52
CA ILE A 86 4.67 -3.45 -2.01
C ILE A 86 6.05 -3.97 -2.34
N GLN A 87 6.50 -3.77 -3.57
CA GLN A 87 7.82 -4.21 -4.00
C GLN A 87 8.93 -3.51 -3.22
N ALA A 88 8.77 -2.21 -2.99
CA ALA A 88 9.73 -1.46 -2.18
C ALA A 88 9.75 -1.96 -0.74
N THR A 89 8.58 -2.32 -0.21
CA THR A 89 8.48 -2.84 1.16
C THR A 89 9.16 -4.19 1.30
N ILE A 90 8.99 -5.06 0.30
CA ILE A 90 9.67 -6.37 0.29
C ILE A 90 11.18 -6.16 0.30
N ARG A 91 11.68 -5.19 -0.49
CA ARG A 91 13.09 -4.87 -0.47
C ARG A 91 13.56 -4.38 0.90
N ASN A 92 12.74 -3.58 1.58
CA ASN A 92 13.07 -3.12 2.93
C ASN A 92 13.18 -4.28 3.91
N ILE A 93 12.32 -5.28 3.78
CA ILE A 93 12.40 -6.48 4.60
C ILE A 93 13.73 -7.19 4.35
N ASP A 94 14.09 -7.35 3.08
CA ASP A 94 15.33 -8.04 2.71
C ASP A 94 16.56 -7.28 3.17
N GLU A 95 16.46 -5.96 3.29
CA GLU A 95 17.55 -5.11 3.75
C GLU A 95 17.58 -4.91 5.27
N GLY A 96 16.55 -5.37 5.96
CA GLY A 96 16.51 -5.29 7.42
C GLY A 96 15.92 -4.01 7.99
N ASP A 97 15.29 -3.19 7.17
CA ASP A 97 14.77 -1.88 7.59
C ASP A 97 13.27 -1.87 7.87
N TYR A 98 12.61 -2.99 7.67
CA TYR A 98 11.16 -3.06 7.78
C TYR A 98 10.69 -2.96 9.23
N GLY A 99 9.54 -2.30 9.43
CA GLY A 99 8.85 -2.30 10.71
C GLY A 99 9.15 -1.11 11.61
N PHE A 100 10.01 -0.21 11.16
CA PHE A 100 10.41 0.95 11.95
C PHE A 100 10.01 2.24 11.24
N CYS A 101 9.56 3.22 12.02
CA CYS A 101 9.10 4.50 11.48
C CYS A 101 10.24 5.23 10.78
N ALA A 102 9.99 5.68 9.55
CA ALA A 102 11.00 6.40 8.79
C ALA A 102 11.36 7.75 9.42
N ASP A 103 10.43 8.35 10.17
CA ASP A 103 10.67 9.66 10.79
C ASP A 103 11.39 9.56 12.13
N THR A 104 11.05 8.58 12.96
CA THR A 104 11.53 8.52 14.34
C THR A 104 12.41 7.32 14.64
N GLY A 105 12.38 6.29 13.81
CA GLY A 105 13.10 5.06 14.07
C GLY A 105 12.43 4.16 15.08
N GLU A 106 11.28 4.56 15.61
CA GLU A 106 10.56 3.75 16.58
C GLU A 106 9.77 2.64 15.89
N PRO A 107 9.48 1.55 16.63
CA PRO A 107 8.67 0.47 16.03
C PRO A 107 7.29 0.99 15.58
N ILE A 108 6.88 0.58 14.39
CA ILE A 108 5.55 0.92 13.88
C ILE A 108 4.49 0.12 14.64
N GLY A 109 4.78 -1.13 14.96
CA GLY A 109 3.88 -2.00 15.71
C GLY A 109 3.27 -3.06 14.82
N LEU A 110 3.16 -4.26 15.36
CA LEU A 110 2.65 -5.40 14.61
C LEU A 110 1.21 -5.22 14.17
N LYS A 111 0.38 -4.65 15.04
CA LYS A 111 -1.04 -4.44 14.70
C LYS A 111 -1.20 -3.46 13.55
N ARG A 112 -0.42 -2.38 13.57
CA ARG A 112 -0.43 -1.39 12.49
C ARG A 112 0.03 -2.03 11.17
N LEU A 113 1.09 -2.82 11.22
CA LEU A 113 1.64 -3.47 10.04
C LEU A 113 0.68 -4.53 9.50
N LEU A 114 -0.05 -5.20 10.38
CA LEU A 114 -1.04 -6.18 9.95
C LEU A 114 -2.17 -5.50 9.19
N ALA A 115 -2.60 -4.32 9.66
CA ALA A 115 -3.64 -3.54 9.01
C ALA A 115 -3.13 -2.90 7.72
N ARG A 116 -1.87 -2.49 7.72
CA ARG A 116 -1.27 -1.80 6.57
C ARG A 116 0.18 -2.25 6.42
N PRO A 117 0.40 -3.38 5.73
CA PRO A 117 1.76 -3.96 5.64
C PRO A 117 2.79 -3.06 4.95
N THR A 118 2.34 -2.10 4.15
CA THR A 118 3.26 -1.17 3.48
C THR A 118 3.53 0.10 4.28
N ALA A 119 3.06 0.18 5.53
CA ALA A 119 3.24 1.37 6.36
C ALA A 119 4.73 1.62 6.60
N THR A 120 5.15 2.87 6.45
CA THR A 120 6.52 3.29 6.72
C THR A 120 6.59 4.29 7.87
N LEU A 121 5.44 4.70 8.42
CA LEU A 121 5.35 5.66 9.50
C LEU A 121 4.48 5.09 10.61
N SER A 122 4.83 5.43 11.85
CA SER A 122 3.96 5.15 12.98
C SER A 122 2.68 5.97 12.83
N VAL A 123 1.63 5.58 13.57
CA VAL A 123 0.37 6.33 13.56
C VAL A 123 0.62 7.78 13.95
N GLU A 124 1.44 8.00 14.95
CA GLU A 124 1.74 9.34 15.44
C GLU A 124 2.45 10.18 14.37
N SER A 125 3.43 9.62 13.68
CA SER A 125 4.14 10.33 12.62
C SER A 125 3.22 10.61 11.43
N GLN A 126 2.37 9.67 11.09
CA GLN A 126 1.40 9.84 10.01
C GLN A 126 0.45 10.99 10.33
N GLU A 127 -0.08 11.01 11.55
CA GLU A 127 -0.98 12.07 11.98
C GLU A 127 -0.30 13.42 12.01
N ARG A 128 0.96 13.45 12.44
CA ARG A 128 1.74 14.69 12.48
C ARG A 128 1.93 15.24 11.08
N ARG A 129 2.27 14.40 10.12
CA ARG A 129 2.42 14.84 8.74
C ARG A 129 1.11 15.34 8.15
N GLU A 130 0.02 14.67 8.46
CA GLU A 130 -1.30 15.09 8.00
C GLU A 130 -1.69 16.43 8.58
N ARG A 131 -1.41 16.67 9.88
CA ARG A 131 -1.69 17.96 10.50
C ARG A 131 -0.86 19.08 9.88
N MET A 132 0.41 18.82 9.60
CA MET A 132 1.27 19.79 8.98
C MET A 132 0.78 20.14 7.58
N LYS A 133 0.38 19.13 6.83
CA LYS A 133 -0.15 19.33 5.50
C LYS A 133 -1.41 20.19 5.52
N ASN A 134 -2.29 19.92 6.48
CA ASN A 134 -3.56 20.65 6.59
C ASN A 134 -3.39 22.07 7.11
N SER A 135 -2.32 22.34 7.84
CA SER A 135 -2.08 23.66 8.40
C SER A 135 -1.25 24.57 7.52
N LEU A 136 -0.65 24.03 6.48
CA LEU A 136 0.12 24.85 5.55
C LEU A 136 -0.81 25.64 4.64
N PRO A 137 -0.43 26.90 4.31
CA PRO A 137 -1.20 27.65 3.33
C PRO A 137 -1.10 26.94 1.98
N THR A 138 -2.15 26.92 1.36
CA THR A 138 -2.05 26.22 0.13
C THR A 138 -1.67 27.06 -0.99
N ASP A 139 -1.84 26.45 -0.85
CA ASP A 139 -1.75 26.41 -1.55
C ASP A 139 -1.29 26.44 -2.29
N GLY A 140 -1.79 26.00 -2.31
CA GLY A 140 -1.36 25.55 -2.96
C GLY A 140 -1.05 26.23 -3.64
N GLY A 141 -1.51 26.37 -3.78
CA GLY A 141 -1.15 27.03 -4.56
C GLY A 141 -0.15 27.85 -4.19
N LYS A 142 -0.10 28.15 -3.52
CA LYS A 142 0.76 28.87 -3.32
C LYS A 142 1.89 28.45 -3.36
N GLN A 143 1.87 27.67 -3.27
CA GLN A 143 2.91 27.25 -3.35
C GLN A 143 3.43 27.34 -4.43
N ASN A 144 2.96 27.50 -5.01
CA ASN A 144 3.49 27.65 -5.96
C ASN A 144 3.82 28.68 -6.14
N ALA A 145 3.30 28.92 -5.56
CA ALA A 145 3.67 29.92 -5.77
C ALA A 145 4.86 30.20 -5.65
N VAL A 146 5.02 30.09 -5.70
CA VAL A 146 6.05 30.43 -5.78
C VAL A 146 6.74 30.20 -6.26
#